data_5e8920f3eb5eca20a1796390e25b9f1c
#
_entry.id   5e8920f3eb5eca20a1796390e25b9f1c
#
_cell.length_a   1.000
_cell.length_b   1.000
_cell.length_c   1.000
_cell.angle_alpha   90.00
_cell.angle_beta   90.00
_cell.angle_gamma   90.00
#
_symmetry.space_group_name_H-M   'P 1'
#
loop_
_entity.id
_entity.type
_entity.pdbx_description
1 polymer ?
#
loop_
_entity_poly.entity_id
_entity_poly.type
_entity_poly.pdbx_seq_one_letter_code
_entity_poly.pdbx_strand_id
1 'polypeptide(L)'
;MGIQAAEISAILKEQIKNFGQEAQVAEVGRVLSVGDGIARVHGLDNVEAGEMVEFPGGIRGMALNLEADNVGVVIFGSDRDIKEGDVVKRTSAIVDVPVGEELLGRVVDALGNPIDGKGPINAKQRSVADVKAPGIIPRKSVHEPMATGLKSVDAMIPIGRGQRELIIGDRQTGKTAVALDAILNQKSYNEAAGDDENKKLYCVYVAVGQKRSTVAQLVKKLEESGAMEYSIVVAATASDPAPMQYLAPYSATAMGEYFRDNGRHALMIYDDLSKQAVSYRQMSLLLRRPPGREAYPGDVFYLHSRLLERSAKLNEDNGSGSLTALPIIETQGGDVSAFIPTNVISITDGQIFLETELFYQGIRPAVNTGLSVSRVGSAAQTKALSSVAGPVKLSLAQYREMAAFAQFGSDLDASTQALLNRGARLTELMKQPQYSPLTNAEIVCVIFAGVNGYLDKVDVRSVGRFEQGLLTHLRSEHKDLLDDITNNDRKVKDELADKIKAALDAYAEGFA
;
A
#
# COMPACT_ATOMS: atom_id res chain seq x y z
N MET A 1 48.51 -9.12 -59.43
CA MET A 1 47.20 -9.82 -59.54
C MET A 1 46.10 -8.80 -59.25
N GLY A 2 45.40 -8.40 -60.32
CA GLY A 2 44.29 -7.45 -60.17
C GLY A 2 43.02 -8.15 -59.73
N ILE A 3 42.38 -7.62 -58.70
CA ILE A 3 41.06 -8.08 -58.22
C ILE A 3 40.08 -7.87 -59.35
N GLN A 4 39.39 -8.94 -59.77
CA GLN A 4 38.43 -8.86 -60.89
C GLN A 4 37.20 -8.03 -60.49
N ALA A 5 36.70 -7.24 -61.46
CA ALA A 5 35.53 -6.37 -61.23
C ALA A 5 34.29 -7.11 -60.65
N ALA A 6 34.22 -8.40 -60.91
CA ALA A 6 33.18 -9.28 -60.34
C ALA A 6 33.30 -9.50 -58.82
N GLU A 7 34.55 -9.58 -58.30
CA GLU A 7 34.82 -9.71 -56.86
C GLU A 7 34.52 -8.42 -56.10
N ILE A 8 34.87 -7.29 -56.68
CA ILE A 8 34.54 -5.96 -56.14
C ILE A 8 33.02 -5.77 -56.11
N SER A 9 32.31 -6.17 -57.15
CA SER A 9 30.86 -6.08 -57.22
C SER A 9 30.17 -7.05 -56.19
N ALA A 10 30.75 -8.23 -55.95
CA ALA A 10 30.27 -9.15 -54.91
C ALA A 10 30.48 -8.59 -53.50
N ILE A 11 31.66 -8.05 -53.23
CA ILE A 11 31.97 -7.43 -51.93
C ILE A 11 31.08 -6.20 -51.67
N LEU A 12 30.89 -5.35 -52.67
CA LEU A 12 30.00 -4.19 -52.59
C LEU A 12 28.51 -4.61 -52.40
N LYS A 13 28.06 -5.65 -53.08
CA LYS A 13 26.70 -6.20 -52.86
C LYS A 13 26.54 -6.80 -51.47
N GLU A 14 27.55 -7.47 -50.94
CA GLU A 14 27.55 -8.01 -49.58
C GLU A 14 27.61 -6.91 -48.53
N GLN A 15 28.43 -5.89 -48.75
CA GLN A 15 28.48 -4.69 -47.88
C GLN A 15 27.15 -3.91 -47.93
N ILE A 16 26.53 -3.72 -49.09
CA ILE A 16 25.21 -3.09 -49.24
C ILE A 16 24.12 -3.91 -48.59
N LYS A 17 24.17 -5.25 -48.64
CA LYS A 17 23.24 -6.14 -48.02
C LYS A 17 23.39 -6.13 -46.47
N ASN A 18 24.63 -6.07 -46.02
CA ASN A 18 24.93 -5.93 -44.58
C ASN A 18 24.67 -4.50 -44.10
N PHE A 19 24.87 -3.46 -44.93
CA PHE A 19 24.50 -2.09 -44.60
C PHE A 19 23.00 -1.91 -44.36
N GLY A 20 22.15 -2.69 -45.04
CA GLY A 20 20.70 -2.74 -44.81
C GLY A 20 20.29 -3.54 -43.57
N GLN A 21 21.17 -4.43 -43.05
CA GLN A 21 20.97 -5.15 -41.81
C GLN A 21 21.62 -4.46 -40.61
N GLU A 22 22.67 -3.68 -40.82
CA GLU A 22 23.28 -2.81 -39.79
C GLU A 22 22.54 -1.48 -39.60
N ALA A 23 21.56 -1.17 -40.44
CA ALA A 23 20.75 0.05 -40.35
C ALA A 23 19.56 -0.05 -39.36
N GLN A 24 19.56 -0.98 -38.42
CA GLN A 24 19.08 -0.73 -37.09
C GLN A 24 20.27 -0.19 -36.25
N VAL A 25 20.79 0.95 -36.65
CA VAL A 25 21.70 1.73 -35.80
C VAL A 25 20.88 2.17 -34.61
N ALA A 26 21.04 1.46 -33.49
CA ALA A 26 20.54 1.95 -32.21
C ALA A 26 21.07 3.39 -32.08
N GLU A 27 20.17 4.37 -31.99
CA GLU A 27 20.55 5.75 -31.78
C GLU A 27 21.42 5.81 -30.53
N VAL A 28 22.61 6.39 -30.67
CA VAL A 28 23.61 6.42 -29.61
C VAL A 28 23.89 7.88 -29.22
N GLY A 29 24.01 8.10 -27.95
CA GLY A 29 24.47 9.35 -27.38
C GLY A 29 25.83 9.20 -26.71
N ARG A 30 26.34 10.32 -26.21
CA ARG A 30 27.58 10.37 -25.42
C ARG A 30 27.33 11.10 -24.12
N VAL A 31 27.88 10.57 -23.06
CA VAL A 31 27.85 11.19 -21.73
C VAL A 31 28.66 12.49 -21.77
N LEU A 32 28.00 13.60 -21.47
CA LEU A 32 28.64 14.94 -21.30
C LEU A 32 29.12 15.11 -19.85
N SER A 33 28.35 14.65 -18.88
CA SER A 33 28.69 14.68 -17.46
C SER A 33 27.90 13.60 -16.71
N VAL A 34 28.48 13.11 -15.63
CA VAL A 34 27.86 12.11 -14.77
C VAL A 34 28.18 12.38 -13.30
N GLY A 35 27.23 12.17 -12.41
CA GLY A 35 27.41 12.31 -10.97
C GLY A 35 26.06 12.28 -10.24
N ASP A 36 26.09 11.83 -8.99
CA ASP A 36 24.91 11.76 -8.09
C ASP A 36 23.72 10.97 -8.68
N GLY A 37 24.01 9.93 -9.50
CA GLY A 37 22.98 9.11 -10.15
C GLY A 37 22.31 9.76 -11.36
N ILE A 38 22.85 10.89 -11.87
CA ILE A 38 22.35 11.58 -13.05
C ILE A 38 23.46 11.61 -14.12
N ALA A 39 23.10 11.36 -15.38
CA ALA A 39 23.94 11.64 -16.54
C ALA A 39 23.28 12.66 -17.46
N ARG A 40 24.09 13.54 -18.05
CA ARG A 40 23.69 14.35 -19.19
C ARG A 40 24.27 13.74 -20.43
N VAL A 41 23.42 13.49 -21.42
CA VAL A 41 23.77 12.75 -22.64
C VAL A 41 23.43 13.60 -23.85
N HIS A 42 24.37 13.71 -24.78
CA HIS A 42 24.17 14.38 -26.06
C HIS A 42 23.96 13.35 -27.16
N GLY A 43 23.11 13.65 -28.15
CA GLY A 43 22.95 12.87 -29.37
C GLY A 43 21.85 11.76 -29.28
N LEU A 44 20.95 11.85 -28.28
CA LEU A 44 19.74 11.04 -28.19
C LEU A 44 18.53 11.89 -28.64
N ASP A 45 18.55 12.34 -29.90
CA ASP A 45 17.61 13.36 -30.38
C ASP A 45 16.15 12.90 -30.46
N ASN A 46 15.93 11.60 -30.63
CA ASN A 46 14.60 11.00 -30.76
C ASN A 46 14.16 10.22 -29.50
N VAL A 47 14.90 10.30 -28.38
CA VAL A 47 14.53 9.61 -27.16
C VAL A 47 13.26 10.22 -26.57
N GLU A 48 12.39 9.35 -26.02
CA GLU A 48 11.17 9.78 -25.37
C GLU A 48 11.35 9.88 -23.84
N ALA A 49 10.58 10.76 -23.21
CA ALA A 49 10.55 10.83 -21.74
C ALA A 49 10.03 9.51 -21.14
N GLY A 50 10.78 8.97 -20.18
CA GLY A 50 10.48 7.65 -19.59
C GLY A 50 11.10 6.46 -20.36
N GLU A 51 11.77 6.71 -21.48
CA GLU A 51 12.45 5.67 -22.24
C GLU A 51 13.73 5.21 -21.55
N MET A 52 13.97 3.91 -21.57
CA MET A 52 15.19 3.30 -21.06
C MET A 52 16.37 3.53 -22.01
N VAL A 53 17.51 3.78 -21.42
CA VAL A 53 18.81 3.84 -22.10
C VAL A 53 19.79 2.89 -21.42
N GLU A 54 20.80 2.43 -22.16
CA GLU A 54 21.81 1.52 -21.66
C GLU A 54 23.20 2.16 -21.74
N PHE A 55 23.87 2.20 -20.59
CA PHE A 55 25.26 2.60 -20.44
C PHE A 55 26.21 1.40 -20.58
N PRO A 56 27.52 1.62 -20.72
CA PRO A 56 28.50 0.55 -20.69
C PRO A 56 28.37 -0.32 -19.43
N GLY A 57 28.64 -1.62 -19.58
CA GLY A 57 28.50 -2.58 -18.48
C GLY A 57 27.05 -3.02 -18.20
N GLY A 58 26.10 -2.66 -19.06
CA GLY A 58 24.69 -3.04 -18.90
C GLY A 58 23.93 -2.22 -17.84
N ILE A 59 24.50 -1.12 -17.39
CA ILE A 59 23.84 -0.18 -16.46
C ILE A 59 22.69 0.48 -17.20
N ARG A 60 21.51 0.46 -16.60
CA ARG A 60 20.29 1.06 -17.16
C ARG A 60 20.04 2.44 -16.60
N GLY A 61 19.46 3.30 -17.43
CA GLY A 61 18.96 4.60 -17.03
C GLY A 61 17.63 4.92 -17.70
N MET A 62 17.00 5.99 -17.29
CA MET A 62 15.75 6.49 -17.87
C MET A 62 15.88 7.95 -18.25
N ALA A 63 15.51 8.29 -19.48
CA ALA A 63 15.43 9.68 -19.94
C ALA A 63 14.30 10.40 -19.20
N LEU A 64 14.62 11.48 -18.50
CA LEU A 64 13.65 12.20 -17.68
C LEU A 64 13.52 13.69 -18.08
N ASN A 65 14.62 14.34 -18.49
CA ASN A 65 14.62 15.70 -18.97
C ASN A 65 15.08 15.72 -20.42
N LEU A 66 14.23 16.24 -21.31
CA LEU A 66 14.56 16.42 -22.73
C LEU A 66 14.83 17.91 -22.95
N GLU A 67 16.11 18.25 -23.15
CA GLU A 67 16.58 19.62 -23.44
C GLU A 67 17.02 19.72 -24.92
N ALA A 68 17.16 20.90 -25.43
CA ALA A 68 17.46 21.12 -26.87
C ALA A 68 18.80 20.53 -27.30
N ASP A 69 19.77 20.44 -26.42
CA ASP A 69 21.15 20.03 -26.70
C ASP A 69 21.61 18.82 -25.89
N ASN A 70 20.81 18.36 -24.92
CA ASN A 70 21.12 17.22 -24.09
C ASN A 70 19.89 16.58 -23.49
N VAL A 71 20.06 15.35 -23.00
CA VAL A 71 19.04 14.58 -22.29
C VAL A 71 19.53 14.33 -20.88
N GLY A 72 18.73 14.69 -19.89
CA GLY A 72 18.95 14.33 -18.49
C GLY A 72 18.45 12.92 -18.22
N VAL A 73 19.36 12.04 -17.87
CA VAL A 73 19.11 10.62 -17.63
C VAL A 73 19.33 10.30 -16.16
N VAL A 74 18.37 9.63 -15.53
CA VAL A 74 18.52 9.07 -14.17
C VAL A 74 19.06 7.65 -14.27
N ILE A 75 20.00 7.28 -13.41
CA ILE A 75 20.72 6.01 -13.47
C ILE A 75 20.16 5.04 -12.43
N PHE A 76 19.76 3.85 -12.87
CA PHE A 76 19.29 2.77 -12.01
C PHE A 76 20.44 1.87 -11.57
N GLY A 77 21.28 2.37 -10.67
CA GLY A 77 22.44 1.66 -10.16
C GLY A 77 23.59 2.57 -9.78
N SER A 78 24.79 2.01 -9.74
CA SER A 78 26.03 2.78 -9.49
C SER A 78 26.45 3.53 -10.74
N ASP A 79 26.72 4.82 -10.58
CA ASP A 79 27.27 5.68 -11.64
C ASP A 79 28.82 5.68 -11.69
N ARG A 80 29.47 4.95 -10.78
CA ARG A 80 30.93 4.96 -10.58
C ARG A 80 31.73 4.47 -11.80
N ASP A 81 31.13 3.58 -12.57
CA ASP A 81 31.76 2.96 -13.75
C ASP A 81 31.43 3.71 -15.06
N ILE A 82 30.61 4.77 -14.98
CA ILE A 82 30.24 5.60 -16.14
C ILE A 82 31.16 6.82 -16.18
N LYS A 83 31.67 7.13 -17.36
CA LYS A 83 32.61 8.23 -17.59
C LYS A 83 32.11 9.19 -18.68
N GLU A 84 32.60 10.42 -18.65
CA GLU A 84 32.41 11.37 -19.73
C GLU A 84 32.93 10.77 -21.05
N GLY A 85 32.18 10.95 -22.14
CA GLY A 85 32.45 10.38 -23.44
C GLY A 85 31.96 8.96 -23.66
N ASP A 86 31.50 8.26 -22.64
CA ASP A 86 30.90 6.91 -22.77
C ASP A 86 29.70 6.92 -23.72
N VAL A 87 29.57 5.85 -24.45
CA VAL A 87 28.46 5.66 -25.40
C VAL A 87 27.23 5.16 -24.66
N VAL A 88 26.11 5.85 -24.85
CA VAL A 88 24.80 5.49 -24.30
C VAL A 88 23.91 5.05 -25.46
N LYS A 89 23.27 3.88 -25.32
CA LYS A 89 22.40 3.32 -26.36
C LYS A 89 20.94 3.57 -26.00
N ARG A 90 20.16 4.04 -26.96
CA ARG A 90 18.72 4.07 -26.89
C ARG A 90 18.15 2.64 -26.94
N THR A 91 17.17 2.33 -26.11
CA THR A 91 16.53 1.01 -26.12
C THR A 91 15.20 1.00 -26.88
N SER A 92 14.63 2.16 -27.17
CA SER A 92 13.28 2.34 -27.72
C SER A 92 12.18 1.63 -26.90
N ALA A 93 12.43 1.43 -25.62
CA ALA A 93 11.51 0.78 -24.71
C ALA A 93 11.27 1.67 -23.47
N ILE A 94 10.03 1.89 -23.13
CA ILE A 94 9.65 2.54 -21.88
C ILE A 94 9.95 1.57 -20.73
N VAL A 95 10.26 2.11 -19.55
CA VAL A 95 10.54 1.32 -18.34
C VAL A 95 9.41 0.33 -18.08
N ASP A 96 9.73 -0.95 -18.13
CA ASP A 96 8.84 -2.06 -17.86
C ASP A 96 9.39 -2.98 -16.78
N VAL A 97 8.50 -3.76 -16.18
CA VAL A 97 8.84 -4.71 -15.10
C VAL A 97 8.14 -6.05 -15.32
N PRO A 98 8.70 -7.15 -14.81
CA PRO A 98 8.02 -8.44 -14.81
C PRO A 98 6.75 -8.37 -13.98
N VAL A 99 5.70 -9.02 -14.45
CA VAL A 99 4.42 -9.16 -13.75
C VAL A 99 3.94 -10.61 -13.84
N GLY A 100 3.13 -11.04 -12.90
CA GLY A 100 2.57 -12.37 -12.90
C GLY A 100 2.66 -13.06 -11.53
N GLU A 101 2.11 -14.26 -11.47
CA GLU A 101 2.07 -15.10 -10.27
C GLU A 101 3.47 -15.59 -9.87
N GLU A 102 4.41 -15.62 -10.81
CA GLU A 102 5.79 -16.03 -10.59
C GLU A 102 6.54 -15.10 -9.61
N LEU A 103 6.00 -13.90 -9.36
CA LEU A 103 6.51 -12.93 -8.38
C LEU A 103 6.01 -13.19 -6.95
N LEU A 104 4.97 -14.00 -6.76
CA LEU A 104 4.46 -14.32 -5.42
C LEU A 104 5.54 -15.04 -4.61
N GLY A 105 5.69 -14.66 -3.36
CA GLY A 105 6.71 -15.17 -2.47
C GLY A 105 8.13 -14.61 -2.69
N ARG A 106 8.27 -13.63 -3.59
CA ARG A 106 9.56 -13.08 -3.98
C ARG A 106 9.77 -11.66 -3.45
N VAL A 107 11.04 -11.32 -3.25
CA VAL A 107 11.50 -9.96 -2.93
C VAL A 107 12.31 -9.45 -4.12
N VAL A 108 11.88 -8.35 -4.68
CA VAL A 108 12.47 -7.74 -5.89
C VAL A 108 12.85 -6.29 -5.67
N ASP A 109 13.74 -5.78 -6.52
CA ASP A 109 14.07 -4.35 -6.59
C ASP A 109 13.05 -3.57 -7.45
N ALA A 110 13.28 -2.27 -7.63
CA ALA A 110 12.39 -1.40 -8.42
C ALA A 110 12.31 -1.75 -9.92
N LEU A 111 13.24 -2.54 -10.45
CA LEU A 111 13.23 -3.04 -11.83
C LEU A 111 12.64 -4.46 -11.93
N GLY A 112 12.22 -5.04 -10.80
CA GLY A 112 11.71 -6.40 -10.73
C GLY A 112 12.78 -7.50 -10.69
N ASN A 113 14.06 -7.13 -10.46
CA ASN A 113 15.11 -8.12 -10.30
C ASN A 113 15.02 -8.75 -8.91
N PRO A 114 15.19 -10.08 -8.77
CA PRO A 114 15.16 -10.73 -7.47
C PRO A 114 16.35 -10.35 -6.61
N ILE A 115 16.08 -10.03 -5.34
CA ILE A 115 17.09 -9.68 -4.33
C ILE A 115 17.03 -10.59 -3.09
N ASP A 116 16.24 -11.67 -3.17
CA ASP A 116 15.98 -12.61 -2.08
C ASP A 116 16.91 -13.84 -2.09
N GLY A 117 17.79 -13.94 -3.07
CA GLY A 117 18.68 -15.08 -3.19
C GLY A 117 18.03 -16.40 -3.65
N LYS A 118 16.73 -16.37 -4.03
CA LYS A 118 15.96 -17.54 -4.47
C LYS A 118 16.09 -17.83 -5.98
N GLY A 119 17.06 -17.22 -6.65
CA GLY A 119 17.31 -17.40 -8.08
C GLY A 119 16.44 -16.52 -8.99
N PRO A 120 16.60 -16.65 -10.31
CA PRO A 120 15.89 -15.82 -11.29
C PRO A 120 14.38 -16.05 -11.28
N ILE A 121 13.60 -15.03 -11.66
CA ILE A 121 12.16 -15.09 -11.84
C ILE A 121 11.86 -15.25 -13.31
N ASN A 122 11.22 -16.35 -13.67
CA ASN A 122 10.82 -16.64 -15.06
C ASN A 122 9.42 -16.11 -15.35
N ALA A 123 9.24 -14.80 -15.21
CA ALA A 123 7.96 -14.15 -15.50
C ALA A 123 7.63 -14.26 -16.99
N LYS A 124 6.39 -14.65 -17.29
CA LYS A 124 5.89 -14.80 -18.66
C LYS A 124 5.50 -13.49 -19.30
N GLN A 125 5.20 -12.48 -18.50
CA GLN A 125 4.71 -11.19 -18.95
C GLN A 125 5.50 -10.04 -18.32
N ARG A 126 5.54 -8.94 -19.03
CA ARG A 126 6.07 -7.67 -18.56
C ARG A 126 5.04 -6.58 -18.77
N SER A 127 5.03 -5.57 -17.92
CA SER A 127 4.14 -4.43 -18.03
C SER A 127 4.92 -3.13 -17.82
N VAL A 128 4.50 -2.08 -18.52
CA VAL A 128 5.06 -0.74 -18.36
C VAL A 128 4.81 -0.28 -16.92
N ALA A 129 5.86 0.25 -16.29
CA ALA A 129 5.82 0.64 -14.88
C ALA A 129 4.89 1.84 -14.61
N ASP A 130 4.92 2.85 -15.48
CA ASP A 130 4.08 4.06 -15.34
C ASP A 130 3.07 4.12 -16.50
N VAL A 131 1.85 3.71 -16.22
CA VAL A 131 0.74 3.70 -17.16
C VAL A 131 -0.39 4.61 -16.70
N LYS A 132 -1.19 5.05 -17.64
CA LYS A 132 -2.38 5.85 -17.34
C LYS A 132 -3.39 5.04 -16.51
N ALA A 133 -3.92 5.66 -15.47
CA ALA A 133 -4.98 5.06 -14.65
C ALA A 133 -6.23 4.71 -15.46
N PRO A 134 -7.02 3.71 -15.01
CA PRO A 134 -8.30 3.40 -15.62
C PRO A 134 -9.20 4.63 -15.75
N GLY A 135 -9.86 4.80 -16.89
CA GLY A 135 -10.80 5.88 -17.13
C GLY A 135 -12.04 5.81 -16.23
N ILE A 136 -12.98 6.72 -16.42
CA ILE A 136 -14.21 6.80 -15.63
C ILE A 136 -15.13 5.60 -15.91
N ILE A 137 -15.29 5.24 -17.18
CA ILE A 137 -16.24 4.19 -17.62
C ILE A 137 -15.91 2.79 -17.08
N PRO A 138 -14.64 2.33 -17.04
CA PRO A 138 -14.28 1.03 -16.48
C PRO A 138 -14.46 0.90 -14.97
N ARG A 139 -14.66 2.01 -14.24
CA ARG A 139 -14.75 2.01 -12.76
C ARG A 139 -16.17 1.66 -12.29
N LYS A 140 -16.20 0.97 -11.15
CA LYS A 140 -17.40 0.75 -10.34
C LYS A 140 -17.20 1.34 -8.95
N SER A 141 -18.27 1.83 -8.34
CA SER A 141 -18.21 2.30 -6.95
C SER A 141 -17.75 1.19 -6.01
N VAL A 142 -16.89 1.52 -5.05
CA VAL A 142 -16.40 0.59 -4.04
C VAL A 142 -17.55 0.13 -3.16
N HIS A 143 -17.74 -1.19 -3.04
CA HIS A 143 -18.86 -1.82 -2.32
C HIS A 143 -18.50 -3.15 -1.66
N GLU A 144 -17.29 -3.64 -1.84
CA GLU A 144 -16.82 -4.91 -1.25
C GLU A 144 -15.84 -4.60 -0.12
N PRO A 145 -16.00 -5.20 1.07
CA PRO A 145 -15.07 -4.98 2.18
C PRO A 145 -13.66 -5.49 1.89
N MET A 146 -12.66 -4.74 2.34
CA MET A 146 -11.28 -5.18 2.49
C MET A 146 -10.98 -5.18 3.99
N ALA A 147 -11.20 -6.32 4.65
CA ALA A 147 -11.04 -6.45 6.09
C ALA A 147 -9.57 -6.35 6.51
N THR A 148 -9.25 -5.44 7.42
CA THR A 148 -7.90 -5.30 7.98
C THR A 148 -7.67 -6.21 9.18
N GLY A 149 -8.75 -6.69 9.81
CA GLY A 149 -8.71 -7.44 11.06
C GLY A 149 -8.45 -6.58 12.30
N LEU A 150 -8.41 -5.26 12.13
CA LEU A 150 -8.27 -4.30 13.23
C LEU A 150 -9.64 -3.75 13.61
N LYS A 151 -10.06 -3.95 14.85
CA LYS A 151 -11.36 -3.51 15.36
C LYS A 151 -11.60 -2.02 15.12
N SER A 152 -10.61 -1.19 15.44
CA SER A 152 -10.70 0.26 15.30
C SER A 152 -10.82 0.72 13.85
N VAL A 153 -10.20 0.03 12.91
CA VAL A 153 -10.26 0.35 11.49
C VAL A 153 -11.57 -0.17 10.90
N ASP A 154 -11.81 -1.47 10.98
CA ASP A 154 -12.94 -2.11 10.31
C ASP A 154 -14.30 -1.61 10.82
N ALA A 155 -14.39 -1.25 12.11
CA ALA A 155 -15.62 -0.72 12.70
C ALA A 155 -15.85 0.77 12.40
N MET A 156 -14.80 1.60 12.36
CA MET A 156 -14.95 3.06 12.33
C MET A 156 -14.45 3.72 11.06
N ILE A 157 -13.51 3.10 10.35
CA ILE A 157 -12.84 3.65 9.15
C ILE A 157 -12.72 2.53 8.12
N PRO A 158 -13.85 1.92 7.70
CA PRO A 158 -13.82 0.73 6.87
C PRO A 158 -13.21 1.01 5.51
N ILE A 159 -12.47 0.04 5.00
CA ILE A 159 -11.77 0.09 3.73
C ILE A 159 -12.44 -0.91 2.78
N GLY A 160 -12.72 -0.48 1.56
CA GLY A 160 -13.28 -1.32 0.51
C GLY A 160 -12.25 -1.68 -0.57
N ARG A 161 -12.51 -2.76 -1.28
CA ARG A 161 -11.69 -3.22 -2.40
C ARG A 161 -11.74 -2.20 -3.54
N GLY A 162 -10.59 -1.61 -3.86
CA GLY A 162 -10.45 -0.53 -4.84
C GLY A 162 -10.38 0.88 -4.24
N GLN A 163 -10.49 1.01 -2.92
CA GLN A 163 -10.34 2.28 -2.20
C GLN A 163 -8.87 2.64 -2.00
N ARG A 164 -8.61 3.95 -1.88
CA ARG A 164 -7.31 4.51 -1.46
C ARG A 164 -7.48 5.10 -0.07
N GLU A 165 -6.94 4.44 0.93
CA GLU A 165 -7.02 4.90 2.32
C GLU A 165 -5.62 5.22 2.84
N LEU A 166 -5.38 6.49 3.19
CA LEU A 166 -4.10 6.96 3.67
C LEU A 166 -3.86 6.53 5.12
N ILE A 167 -2.67 6.02 5.42
CA ILE A 167 -2.18 5.84 6.79
C ILE A 167 -1.18 6.95 7.06
N ILE A 168 -1.49 7.82 8.01
CA ILE A 168 -0.70 9.03 8.29
C ILE A 168 -0.41 9.18 9.78
N GLY A 169 0.78 9.63 10.11
CA GLY A 169 1.22 9.90 11.48
C GLY A 169 2.73 10.06 11.58
N ASP A 170 3.19 10.41 12.77
CA ASP A 170 4.62 10.59 13.06
C ASP A 170 5.40 9.26 13.04
N ARG A 171 6.71 9.35 13.15
CA ARG A 171 7.57 8.16 13.27
C ARG A 171 7.16 7.29 14.45
N GLN A 172 7.24 5.97 14.26
CA GLN A 172 6.99 4.98 15.32
C GLN A 172 5.58 5.00 15.93
N THR A 173 4.60 5.56 15.25
CA THR A 173 3.19 5.53 15.69
C THR A 173 2.45 4.24 15.30
N GLY A 174 3.11 3.31 14.62
CA GLY A 174 2.54 2.02 14.23
C GLY A 174 1.96 1.96 12.82
N LYS A 175 2.29 2.91 11.92
CA LYS A 175 1.79 2.92 10.53
C LYS A 175 2.04 1.60 9.79
N THR A 176 3.29 1.15 9.79
CA THR A 176 3.68 -0.13 9.18
C THR A 176 2.96 -1.32 9.82
N ALA A 177 2.74 -1.29 11.14
CA ALA A 177 2.04 -2.37 11.83
C ALA A 177 0.58 -2.50 11.38
N VAL A 178 -0.14 -1.37 11.22
CA VAL A 178 -1.51 -1.37 10.67
C VAL A 178 -1.53 -1.96 9.26
N ALA A 179 -0.59 -1.58 8.41
CA ALA A 179 -0.48 -2.10 7.06
C ALA A 179 -0.16 -3.60 7.03
N LEU A 180 0.74 -4.07 7.90
CA LEU A 180 1.07 -5.49 8.01
C LEU A 180 -0.10 -6.32 8.53
N ASP A 181 -0.84 -5.84 9.53
CA ASP A 181 -2.03 -6.54 10.03
C ASP A 181 -3.08 -6.72 8.91
N ALA A 182 -3.24 -5.72 8.04
CA ALA A 182 -4.10 -5.85 6.86
C ALA A 182 -3.65 -6.98 5.91
N ILE A 183 -2.33 -7.13 5.69
CA ILE A 183 -1.79 -8.24 4.89
C ILE A 183 -2.01 -9.58 5.60
N LEU A 184 -1.65 -9.68 6.86
CA LEU A 184 -1.76 -10.92 7.65
C LEU A 184 -3.19 -11.43 7.74
N ASN A 185 -4.15 -10.53 7.84
CA ASN A 185 -5.57 -10.87 7.91
C ASN A 185 -6.09 -11.56 6.64
N GLN A 186 -5.47 -11.34 5.49
CA GLN A 186 -5.92 -11.93 4.23
C GLN A 186 -5.72 -13.45 4.17
N LYS A 187 -4.85 -14.02 5.01
CA LYS A 187 -4.58 -15.47 5.01
C LYS A 187 -5.86 -16.27 5.19
N SER A 188 -6.63 -16.00 6.23
CA SER A 188 -7.88 -16.72 6.52
C SER A 188 -8.92 -16.57 5.41
N TYR A 189 -9.01 -15.38 4.80
CA TYR A 189 -9.92 -15.13 3.68
C TYR A 189 -9.49 -15.84 2.41
N ASN A 190 -8.20 -15.88 2.11
CA ASN A 190 -7.66 -16.58 0.95
C ASN A 190 -7.76 -18.10 1.11
N GLU A 191 -7.56 -18.64 2.31
CA GLU A 191 -7.77 -20.06 2.61
C GLU A 191 -9.26 -20.42 2.47
N ALA A 192 -10.17 -19.60 2.98
CA ALA A 192 -11.61 -19.80 2.86
C ALA A 192 -12.12 -19.70 1.41
N ALA A 193 -11.46 -18.91 0.56
CA ALA A 193 -11.77 -18.80 -0.87
C ALA A 193 -11.45 -20.10 -1.65
N GLY A 194 -10.52 -20.93 -1.14
CA GLY A 194 -10.12 -22.17 -1.81
C GLY A 194 -9.58 -21.91 -3.22
N ASP A 195 -10.24 -22.49 -4.22
CA ASP A 195 -9.86 -22.34 -5.64
C ASP A 195 -10.53 -21.15 -6.32
N ASP A 196 -11.37 -20.39 -5.60
CA ASP A 196 -12.05 -19.22 -6.18
C ASP A 196 -11.13 -18.00 -6.19
N GLU A 197 -10.35 -17.87 -7.26
CA GLU A 197 -9.40 -16.79 -7.46
C GLU A 197 -10.03 -15.39 -7.43
N ASN A 198 -11.32 -15.27 -7.74
CA ASN A 198 -12.02 -13.98 -7.72
C ASN A 198 -12.34 -13.48 -6.30
N LYS A 199 -12.13 -14.30 -5.28
CA LYS A 199 -12.32 -13.92 -3.88
C LYS A 199 -11.02 -13.62 -3.16
N LYS A 200 -9.90 -14.17 -3.65
CA LYS A 200 -8.58 -13.98 -3.05
C LYS A 200 -8.12 -12.53 -3.17
N LEU A 201 -7.31 -12.13 -2.20
CA LEU A 201 -6.62 -10.84 -2.21
C LEU A 201 -5.10 -11.07 -2.18
N TYR A 202 -4.43 -10.63 -3.22
CA TYR A 202 -2.98 -10.64 -3.31
C TYR A 202 -2.42 -9.32 -2.77
N CYS A 203 -1.25 -9.36 -2.16
CA CYS A 203 -0.66 -8.19 -1.52
C CYS A 203 0.67 -7.82 -2.17
N VAL A 204 0.91 -6.54 -2.34
CA VAL A 204 2.20 -6.00 -2.78
C VAL A 204 2.66 -4.97 -1.76
N TYR A 205 3.75 -5.26 -1.08
CA TYR A 205 4.36 -4.34 -0.13
C TYR A 205 5.54 -3.63 -0.77
N VAL A 206 5.52 -2.31 -0.75
CA VAL A 206 6.57 -1.47 -1.33
C VAL A 206 7.34 -0.76 -0.24
N ALA A 207 8.58 -1.17 -0.01
CA ALA A 207 9.49 -0.52 0.91
C ALA A 207 10.29 0.56 0.18
N VAL A 208 10.07 1.83 0.54
CA VAL A 208 10.76 2.97 -0.06
C VAL A 208 11.63 3.66 0.98
N GLY A 209 12.94 3.70 0.74
CA GLY A 209 13.89 4.42 1.59
C GLY A 209 13.99 3.87 3.02
N GLN A 210 13.58 2.63 3.25
CA GLN A 210 13.71 1.96 4.54
C GLN A 210 15.09 1.34 4.74
N LYS A 211 15.47 1.09 6.00
CA LYS A 211 16.69 0.35 6.31
C LYS A 211 16.57 -1.10 5.84
N ARG A 212 17.65 -1.67 5.31
CA ARG A 212 17.67 -3.09 4.89
C ARG A 212 17.26 -4.04 6.01
N SER A 213 17.70 -3.77 7.24
CA SER A 213 17.34 -4.58 8.42
C SER A 213 15.83 -4.56 8.70
N THR A 214 15.17 -3.43 8.49
CA THR A 214 13.72 -3.30 8.65
C THR A 214 12.97 -4.12 7.60
N VAL A 215 13.42 -4.05 6.35
CA VAL A 215 12.85 -4.85 5.25
C VAL A 215 13.04 -6.34 5.50
N ALA A 216 14.24 -6.75 5.96
CA ALA A 216 14.52 -8.15 6.28
C ALA A 216 13.63 -8.70 7.41
N GLN A 217 13.39 -7.90 8.47
CA GLN A 217 12.47 -8.27 9.55
C GLN A 217 11.02 -8.40 9.06
N LEU A 218 10.60 -7.51 8.19
CA LEU A 218 9.27 -7.54 7.58
C LEU A 218 9.08 -8.81 6.73
N VAL A 219 10.02 -9.11 5.84
CA VAL A 219 9.99 -10.32 5.00
C VAL A 219 9.92 -11.56 5.87
N LYS A 220 10.79 -11.65 6.90
CA LYS A 220 10.77 -12.75 7.87
C LYS A 220 9.40 -12.90 8.53
N LYS A 221 8.77 -11.79 8.95
CA LYS A 221 7.44 -11.81 9.56
C LYS A 221 6.37 -12.35 8.60
N LEU A 222 6.42 -11.94 7.34
CA LEU A 222 5.51 -12.43 6.30
C LEU A 222 5.73 -13.93 6.02
N GLU A 223 6.99 -14.39 6.01
CA GLU A 223 7.32 -15.81 5.83
C GLU A 223 6.83 -16.67 7.01
N GLU A 224 7.11 -16.25 8.24
CA GLU A 224 6.70 -16.97 9.46
C GLU A 224 5.17 -17.08 9.60
N SER A 225 4.43 -16.10 9.11
CA SER A 225 2.95 -16.10 9.11
C SER A 225 2.33 -16.85 7.94
N GLY A 226 3.12 -17.21 6.91
CA GLY A 226 2.64 -17.78 5.66
C GLY A 226 2.06 -16.74 4.69
N ALA A 227 2.16 -15.44 5.00
CA ALA A 227 1.62 -14.38 4.16
C ALA A 227 2.45 -14.13 2.88
N MET A 228 3.71 -14.59 2.84
CA MET A 228 4.52 -14.51 1.61
C MET A 228 3.92 -15.30 0.45
N GLU A 229 3.16 -16.36 0.69
CA GLU A 229 2.54 -17.18 -0.37
C GLU A 229 1.63 -16.37 -1.31
N TYR A 230 1.00 -15.30 -0.80
CA TYR A 230 0.14 -14.42 -1.57
C TYR A 230 0.67 -12.98 -1.65
N SER A 231 1.95 -12.77 -1.36
CA SER A 231 2.54 -11.43 -1.30
C SER A 231 3.76 -11.30 -2.19
N ILE A 232 3.97 -10.08 -2.68
CA ILE A 232 5.17 -9.61 -3.38
C ILE A 232 5.77 -8.48 -2.55
N VAL A 233 7.09 -8.48 -2.36
CA VAL A 233 7.80 -7.37 -1.71
C VAL A 233 8.68 -6.68 -2.75
N VAL A 234 8.48 -5.39 -2.93
CA VAL A 234 9.32 -4.52 -3.78
C VAL A 234 10.10 -3.59 -2.88
N ALA A 235 11.43 -3.66 -2.93
CA ALA A 235 12.28 -2.89 -2.04
C ALA A 235 13.24 -1.98 -2.80
N ALA A 236 13.18 -0.68 -2.49
CA ALA A 236 14.20 0.32 -2.79
C ALA A 236 14.61 0.94 -1.45
N THR A 237 15.70 0.43 -0.89
CA THR A 237 16.14 0.76 0.47
C THR A 237 16.82 2.13 0.56
N ALA A 238 17.11 2.60 1.76
CA ALA A 238 17.80 3.87 1.98
C ALA A 238 19.22 3.93 1.38
N SER A 239 19.83 2.78 1.08
CA SER A 239 21.14 2.69 0.41
C SER A 239 21.05 2.62 -1.12
N ASP A 240 19.85 2.51 -1.66
CA ASP A 240 19.65 2.49 -3.11
C ASP A 240 19.53 3.90 -3.65
N PRO A 241 19.94 4.14 -4.90
CA PRO A 241 19.87 5.46 -5.53
C PRO A 241 18.46 6.05 -5.56
N ALA A 242 18.34 7.38 -5.54
CA ALA A 242 17.06 8.07 -5.59
C ALA A 242 16.16 7.62 -6.76
N PRO A 243 16.66 7.37 -7.97
CA PRO A 243 15.85 6.85 -9.07
C PRO A 243 15.15 5.52 -8.77
N MET A 244 15.79 4.63 -8.03
CA MET A 244 15.19 3.36 -7.62
C MET A 244 14.05 3.57 -6.62
N GLN A 245 14.23 4.47 -5.66
CA GLN A 245 13.20 4.83 -4.68
C GLN A 245 11.99 5.54 -5.34
N TYR A 246 12.26 6.35 -6.36
CA TYR A 246 11.23 6.99 -7.17
C TYR A 246 10.40 5.96 -7.96
N LEU A 247 11.07 5.00 -8.60
CA LEU A 247 10.44 4.05 -9.52
C LEU A 247 9.68 2.95 -8.79
N ALA A 248 10.14 2.49 -7.63
CA ALA A 248 9.61 1.32 -6.92
C ALA A 248 8.08 1.33 -6.73
N PRO A 249 7.42 2.43 -6.33
CA PRO A 249 5.96 2.45 -6.24
C PRO A 249 5.25 2.22 -7.57
N TYR A 250 5.76 2.75 -8.67
CA TYR A 250 5.19 2.55 -10.01
C TYR A 250 5.34 1.12 -10.49
N SER A 251 6.52 0.57 -10.32
CA SER A 251 6.82 -0.84 -10.67
C SER A 251 5.94 -1.81 -9.89
N ALA A 252 5.84 -1.61 -8.59
CA ALA A 252 4.99 -2.42 -7.73
C ALA A 252 3.50 -2.32 -8.10
N THR A 253 3.05 -1.12 -8.48
CA THR A 253 1.67 -0.92 -8.94
C THR A 253 1.38 -1.70 -10.20
N ALA A 254 2.31 -1.74 -11.16
CA ALA A 254 2.18 -2.58 -12.35
C ALA A 254 2.04 -4.08 -12.00
N MET A 255 2.77 -4.55 -10.98
CA MET A 255 2.64 -5.92 -10.48
C MET A 255 1.26 -6.18 -9.86
N GLY A 256 0.72 -5.23 -9.10
CA GLY A 256 -0.63 -5.29 -8.53
C GLY A 256 -1.73 -5.21 -9.59
N GLU A 257 -1.55 -4.38 -10.61
CA GLU A 257 -2.48 -4.23 -11.73
C GLU A 257 -2.67 -5.53 -12.53
N TYR A 258 -1.65 -6.38 -12.60
CA TYR A 258 -1.77 -7.70 -13.19
C TYR A 258 -2.96 -8.49 -12.61
N PHE A 259 -3.11 -8.49 -11.30
CA PHE A 259 -4.23 -9.17 -10.65
C PHE A 259 -5.55 -8.46 -10.91
N ARG A 260 -5.59 -7.13 -10.76
CA ARG A 260 -6.80 -6.34 -11.03
C ARG A 260 -7.32 -6.56 -12.44
N ASP A 261 -6.45 -6.50 -13.45
CA ASP A 261 -6.83 -6.55 -14.85
C ASP A 261 -7.18 -7.98 -15.32
N ASN A 262 -6.84 -8.99 -14.50
CA ASN A 262 -7.25 -10.39 -14.68
C ASN A 262 -8.42 -10.80 -13.77
N GLY A 263 -9.23 -9.84 -13.31
CA GLY A 263 -10.45 -10.10 -12.54
C GLY A 263 -10.22 -10.47 -11.08
N ARG A 264 -8.99 -10.30 -10.57
CA ARG A 264 -8.60 -10.62 -9.21
C ARG A 264 -8.49 -9.35 -8.36
N HIS A 265 -8.10 -9.50 -7.11
CA HIS A 265 -7.95 -8.37 -6.20
C HIS A 265 -6.53 -8.27 -5.67
N ALA A 266 -6.02 -7.04 -5.60
CA ALA A 266 -4.72 -6.76 -5.00
C ALA A 266 -4.80 -5.61 -4.00
N LEU A 267 -3.95 -5.69 -2.98
CA LEU A 267 -3.71 -4.67 -1.97
C LEU A 267 -2.29 -4.15 -2.12
N MET A 268 -2.16 -2.84 -2.31
CA MET A 268 -0.88 -2.14 -2.38
C MET A 268 -0.59 -1.44 -1.05
N ILE A 269 0.58 -1.68 -0.49
CA ILE A 269 1.11 -0.92 0.65
C ILE A 269 2.31 -0.12 0.16
N TYR A 270 2.25 1.22 0.27
CA TYR A 270 3.37 2.09 -0.08
C TYR A 270 4.01 2.66 1.20
N ASP A 271 5.09 2.07 1.65
CA ASP A 271 5.76 2.44 2.90
C ASP A 271 7.17 3.01 2.65
N ASP A 272 7.34 4.33 2.44
CA ASP A 272 6.30 5.36 2.42
C ASP A 272 6.44 6.29 1.22
N LEU A 273 5.38 6.97 0.86
CA LEU A 273 5.37 7.94 -0.23
C LEU A 273 6.05 9.27 0.13
N SER A 274 6.28 9.57 1.40
CA SER A 274 7.07 10.75 1.81
C SER A 274 8.50 10.63 1.30
N LYS A 275 9.10 9.45 1.42
CA LYS A 275 10.46 9.18 0.91
C LYS A 275 10.52 9.14 -0.60
N GLN A 276 9.48 8.65 -1.27
CA GLN A 276 9.37 8.76 -2.72
C GLN A 276 9.40 10.23 -3.17
N ALA A 277 8.63 11.10 -2.51
CA ALA A 277 8.62 12.53 -2.81
C ALA A 277 9.99 13.18 -2.59
N VAL A 278 10.69 12.82 -1.51
CA VAL A 278 12.06 13.29 -1.23
C VAL A 278 13.03 12.84 -2.33
N SER A 279 12.96 11.59 -2.77
CA SER A 279 13.79 11.07 -3.87
C SER A 279 13.51 11.80 -5.18
N TYR A 280 12.25 12.07 -5.47
CA TYR A 280 11.85 12.84 -6.64
C TYR A 280 12.34 14.30 -6.59
N ARG A 281 12.27 14.93 -5.42
CA ARG A 281 12.85 16.27 -5.18
C ARG A 281 14.35 16.27 -5.44
N GLN A 282 15.08 15.29 -4.92
CA GLN A 282 16.52 15.16 -5.13
C GLN A 282 16.85 15.07 -6.62
N MET A 283 16.20 14.16 -7.35
CA MET A 283 16.40 14.01 -8.80
C MET A 283 16.08 15.29 -9.57
N SER A 284 14.96 15.94 -9.22
CA SER A 284 14.52 17.17 -9.90
C SER A 284 15.50 18.31 -9.70
N LEU A 285 16.06 18.48 -8.51
CA LEU A 285 17.10 19.50 -8.23
C LEU A 285 18.40 19.21 -8.98
N LEU A 286 18.83 17.96 -9.04
CA LEU A 286 20.02 17.56 -9.79
C LEU A 286 19.84 17.75 -11.31
N LEU A 287 18.63 17.54 -11.81
CA LEU A 287 18.24 17.86 -13.19
C LEU A 287 17.99 19.35 -13.44
N ARG A 288 18.22 20.21 -12.44
CA ARG A 288 18.01 21.67 -12.48
C ARG A 288 16.57 22.10 -12.81
N ARG A 289 15.59 21.29 -12.47
CA ARG A 289 14.19 21.72 -12.53
C ARG A 289 13.94 22.79 -11.47
N PRO A 290 13.18 23.85 -11.78
CA PRO A 290 12.93 24.93 -10.81
C PRO A 290 12.17 24.41 -9.59
N PRO A 291 12.67 24.69 -8.37
CA PRO A 291 11.99 24.28 -7.14
C PRO A 291 10.77 25.17 -6.84
N GLY A 292 9.74 24.53 -6.30
CA GLY A 292 8.57 25.19 -5.74
C GLY A 292 8.55 25.16 -4.20
N ARG A 293 7.36 24.98 -3.61
CA ARG A 293 7.17 24.90 -2.16
C ARG A 293 7.99 23.76 -1.55
N GLU A 294 8.70 24.03 -0.47
CA GLU A 294 9.60 23.09 0.23
C GLU A 294 10.65 22.44 -0.70
N ALA A 295 11.04 23.18 -1.75
CA ALA A 295 11.95 22.73 -2.81
C ALA A 295 11.46 21.53 -3.64
N TYR A 296 10.20 21.14 -3.54
CA TYR A 296 9.62 20.16 -4.44
C TYR A 296 9.39 20.74 -5.83
N PRO A 297 9.49 19.92 -6.89
CA PRO A 297 9.14 20.35 -8.24
C PRO A 297 7.64 20.61 -8.35
N GLY A 298 7.24 21.44 -9.33
CA GLY A 298 5.84 21.84 -9.51
C GLY A 298 4.86 20.69 -9.79
N ASP A 299 5.37 19.56 -10.25
CA ASP A 299 4.59 18.36 -10.60
C ASP A 299 4.56 17.27 -9.48
N VAL A 300 4.99 17.60 -8.26
CA VAL A 300 5.00 16.64 -7.17
C VAL A 300 3.60 16.13 -6.79
N PHE A 301 2.56 16.96 -6.95
CA PHE A 301 1.18 16.50 -6.80
C PHE A 301 0.85 15.40 -7.83
N TYR A 302 1.25 15.61 -9.07
CA TYR A 302 1.04 14.64 -10.15
C TYR A 302 1.83 13.34 -9.94
N LEU A 303 2.99 13.40 -9.30
CA LEU A 303 3.75 12.20 -8.88
C LEU A 303 2.86 11.21 -8.11
N HIS A 304 2.16 11.67 -7.09
CA HIS A 304 1.31 10.82 -6.25
C HIS A 304 -0.08 10.59 -6.84
N SER A 305 -0.67 11.59 -7.51
CA SER A 305 -2.01 11.44 -8.08
C SER A 305 -2.04 10.42 -9.22
N ARG A 306 -1.09 10.45 -10.16
CA ARG A 306 -1.06 9.47 -11.24
C ARG A 306 -0.76 8.04 -10.75
N LEU A 307 -0.04 7.90 -9.62
CA LEU A 307 0.19 6.62 -8.97
C LEU A 307 -1.09 6.10 -8.32
N LEU A 308 -1.70 6.90 -7.45
CA LEU A 308 -2.83 6.48 -6.61
C LEU A 308 -4.15 6.35 -7.39
N GLU A 309 -4.33 7.11 -8.47
CA GLU A 309 -5.49 6.96 -9.37
C GLU A 309 -5.54 5.62 -10.10
N ARG A 310 -4.44 4.89 -10.15
CA ARG A 310 -4.39 3.51 -10.69
C ARG A 310 -5.14 2.52 -9.80
N SER A 311 -5.31 2.83 -8.52
CA SER A 311 -6.12 2.04 -7.60
C SER A 311 -7.60 2.32 -7.82
N ALA A 312 -8.34 1.28 -8.16
CA ALA A 312 -9.76 1.35 -8.48
C ALA A 312 -10.43 -0.02 -8.35
N LYS A 313 -11.75 0.00 -8.23
CA LYS A 313 -12.62 -1.16 -8.49
C LYS A 313 -13.09 -1.09 -9.94
N LEU A 314 -12.88 -2.14 -10.71
CA LEU A 314 -13.37 -2.25 -12.08
C LEU A 314 -14.79 -2.80 -12.12
N ASN A 315 -15.52 -2.45 -13.19
CA ASN A 315 -16.85 -2.96 -13.46
C ASN A 315 -16.82 -4.39 -14.06
N GLU A 316 -17.98 -4.98 -14.25
CA GLU A 316 -18.14 -6.35 -14.75
C GLU A 316 -17.60 -6.53 -16.16
N ASP A 317 -17.76 -5.54 -17.03
CA ASP A 317 -17.25 -5.56 -18.40
C ASP A 317 -15.71 -5.61 -18.44
N ASN A 318 -15.05 -5.19 -17.36
CA ASN A 318 -13.60 -5.18 -17.21
C ASN A 318 -13.10 -6.19 -16.15
N GLY A 319 -13.86 -7.26 -15.91
CA GLY A 319 -13.46 -8.40 -15.09
C GLY A 319 -13.68 -8.25 -13.58
N SER A 320 -14.30 -7.16 -13.12
CA SER A 320 -14.62 -6.93 -11.69
C SER A 320 -13.44 -6.96 -10.71
N GLY A 321 -12.21 -6.88 -11.21
CA GLY A 321 -11.01 -6.83 -10.37
C GLY A 321 -10.90 -5.53 -9.56
N SER A 322 -10.00 -5.50 -8.59
CA SER A 322 -9.72 -4.30 -7.80
C SER A 322 -8.25 -4.16 -7.44
N LEU A 323 -7.83 -2.92 -7.29
CA LEU A 323 -6.53 -2.55 -6.72
C LEU A 323 -6.80 -1.55 -5.60
N THR A 324 -6.56 -1.98 -4.36
CA THR A 324 -6.72 -1.17 -3.15
C THR A 324 -5.37 -0.59 -2.76
N ALA A 325 -5.33 0.66 -2.33
CA ALA A 325 -4.09 1.30 -1.91
C ALA A 325 -4.14 1.75 -0.45
N LEU A 326 -3.10 1.40 0.31
CA LEU A 326 -2.79 1.94 1.62
C LEU A 326 -1.45 2.68 1.55
N PRO A 327 -1.43 3.91 1.03
CA PRO A 327 -0.25 4.76 1.08
C PRO A 327 0.03 5.18 2.52
N ILE A 328 1.32 5.23 2.86
CA ILE A 328 1.79 5.71 4.15
C ILE A 328 2.48 7.06 3.94
N ILE A 329 2.14 8.03 4.77
CA ILE A 329 2.77 9.33 4.85
C ILE A 329 3.27 9.57 6.27
N GLU A 330 4.50 10.03 6.38
CA GLU A 330 5.11 10.44 7.65
C GLU A 330 4.89 11.92 7.89
N THR A 331 4.35 12.26 9.07
CA THR A 331 4.27 13.63 9.56
C THR A 331 5.41 13.93 10.53
N GLN A 332 5.60 15.21 10.84
CA GLN A 332 6.50 15.69 11.86
C GLN A 332 5.68 16.50 12.89
N GLY A 333 5.69 16.07 14.14
CA GLY A 333 4.92 16.72 15.19
C GLY A 333 3.39 16.74 14.96
N GLY A 334 2.87 15.75 14.24
CA GLY A 334 1.45 15.65 13.91
C GLY A 334 0.95 16.68 12.89
N ASP A 335 1.85 17.41 12.21
CA ASP A 335 1.46 18.44 11.23
C ASP A 335 0.94 17.83 9.92
N VAL A 336 -0.37 17.74 9.81
CA VAL A 336 -1.07 17.32 8.58
C VAL A 336 -1.23 18.45 7.56
N SER A 337 -0.89 19.69 7.92
CA SER A 337 -0.99 20.86 7.04
C SER A 337 0.26 21.05 6.15
N ALA A 338 1.31 20.25 6.36
CA ALA A 338 2.51 20.24 5.53
C ALA A 338 2.18 19.88 4.07
N PHE A 339 3.08 20.18 3.15
CA PHE A 339 2.80 20.15 1.72
C PHE A 339 2.47 18.75 1.20
N ILE A 340 3.29 17.75 1.47
CA ILE A 340 3.05 16.38 0.99
C ILE A 340 1.83 15.72 1.67
N PRO A 341 1.66 15.79 3.01
CA PRO A 341 0.43 15.33 3.66
C PRO A 341 -0.85 15.88 3.05
N THR A 342 -0.92 17.19 2.86
CA THR A 342 -2.10 17.87 2.28
C THR A 342 -2.43 17.37 0.88
N ASN A 343 -1.40 17.19 0.05
CA ASN A 343 -1.57 16.65 -1.30
C ASN A 343 -2.16 15.23 -1.28
N VAL A 344 -1.60 14.34 -0.48
CA VAL A 344 -2.04 12.95 -0.45
C VAL A 344 -3.42 12.79 0.20
N ILE A 345 -3.75 13.56 1.22
CA ILE A 345 -5.11 13.61 1.81
C ILE A 345 -6.15 13.98 0.73
N SER A 346 -5.81 14.92 -0.16
CA SER A 346 -6.73 15.33 -1.23
C SER A 346 -6.91 14.28 -2.33
N ILE A 347 -5.90 13.43 -2.56
CA ILE A 347 -5.92 12.38 -3.58
C ILE A 347 -6.67 11.13 -3.09
N THR A 348 -6.62 10.85 -1.80
CA THR A 348 -7.14 9.62 -1.20
C THR A 348 -8.62 9.71 -0.83
N ASP A 349 -9.25 8.56 -0.62
CA ASP A 349 -10.67 8.41 -0.27
C ASP A 349 -10.90 8.39 1.25
N GLY A 350 -9.95 8.89 2.00
CA GLY A 350 -9.96 8.98 3.45
C GLY A 350 -8.56 8.77 4.04
N GLN A 351 -8.50 8.83 5.37
CA GLN A 351 -7.25 8.65 6.10
C GLN A 351 -7.46 8.01 7.46
N ILE A 352 -6.49 7.18 7.86
CA ILE A 352 -6.29 6.67 9.20
C ILE A 352 -5.18 7.50 9.83
N PHE A 353 -5.54 8.37 10.77
CA PHE A 353 -4.59 9.22 11.48
C PHE A 353 -4.11 8.54 12.77
N LEU A 354 -2.80 8.26 12.84
CA LEU A 354 -2.16 7.69 14.02
C LEU A 354 -1.48 8.78 14.83
N GLU A 355 -1.93 8.94 16.05
CA GLU A 355 -1.52 10.03 16.95
C GLU A 355 -0.47 9.59 17.95
N THR A 356 0.61 10.36 18.03
CA THR A 356 1.74 10.09 18.93
C THR A 356 1.32 10.07 20.40
N GLU A 357 0.45 10.97 20.80
CA GLU A 357 -0.02 11.07 22.19
C GLU A 357 -0.80 9.81 22.60
N LEU A 358 -1.73 9.34 21.76
CA LEU A 358 -2.46 8.10 21.99
C LEU A 358 -1.53 6.90 22.08
N PHE A 359 -0.51 6.86 21.23
CA PHE A 359 0.48 5.78 21.25
C PHE A 359 1.24 5.67 22.58
N TYR A 360 1.68 6.81 23.12
CA TYR A 360 2.36 6.85 24.41
C TYR A 360 1.43 6.62 25.60
N GLN A 361 0.15 6.92 25.48
CA GLN A 361 -0.87 6.56 26.47
C GLN A 361 -1.20 5.05 26.44
N GLY A 362 -0.58 4.28 25.56
CA GLY A 362 -0.80 2.83 25.44
C GLY A 362 -2.05 2.45 24.65
N ILE A 363 -2.67 3.39 23.96
CA ILE A 363 -3.79 3.13 23.04
C ILE A 363 -3.18 2.71 21.69
N ARG A 364 -3.21 1.40 21.42
CA ARG A 364 -2.60 0.81 20.23
C ARG A 364 -3.57 -0.17 19.58
N PRO A 365 -3.88 -0.02 18.27
CA PRO A 365 -3.38 1.04 17.36
C PRO A 365 -3.83 2.44 17.79
N ALA A 366 -2.94 3.43 17.58
CA ALA A 366 -3.12 4.80 18.06
C ALA A 366 -4.03 5.63 17.13
N VAL A 367 -5.16 5.07 16.73
CA VAL A 367 -6.09 5.67 15.77
C VAL A 367 -6.87 6.83 16.41
N ASN A 368 -6.66 8.03 15.88
CA ASN A 368 -7.49 9.17 16.22
C ASN A 368 -8.81 9.11 15.42
N THR A 369 -9.88 8.70 16.07
CA THR A 369 -11.21 8.53 15.44
C THR A 369 -11.88 9.85 15.02
N GLY A 370 -11.43 10.99 15.56
CA GLY A 370 -11.93 12.32 15.19
C GLY A 370 -11.36 12.84 13.87
N LEU A 371 -10.07 12.56 13.62
CA LEU A 371 -9.36 12.99 12.42
C LEU A 371 -9.37 11.93 11.31
N SER A 372 -9.71 10.69 11.64
CA SER A 372 -9.75 9.58 10.69
C SER A 372 -11.13 9.50 10.03
N VAL A 373 -11.11 9.32 8.70
CA VAL A 373 -12.31 9.30 7.87
C VAL A 373 -12.17 8.25 6.78
N SER A 374 -13.22 7.48 6.53
CA SER A 374 -13.42 6.73 5.29
C SER A 374 -14.55 7.36 4.48
N ARG A 375 -14.27 7.80 3.26
CA ARG A 375 -15.29 8.40 2.39
C ARG A 375 -16.23 7.36 1.78
N VAL A 376 -15.84 6.10 1.76
CA VAL A 376 -16.68 4.97 1.34
C VAL A 376 -17.63 4.58 2.47
N GLY A 377 -17.15 4.56 3.70
CA GLY A 377 -17.95 4.30 4.89
C GLY A 377 -18.61 2.92 4.90
N SER A 378 -19.86 2.84 5.34
CA SER A 378 -20.57 1.56 5.54
C SER A 378 -20.77 0.71 4.27
N ALA A 379 -20.61 1.29 3.09
CA ALA A 379 -20.59 0.52 1.83
C ALA A 379 -19.42 -0.47 1.76
N ALA A 380 -18.34 -0.21 2.52
CA ALA A 380 -17.17 -1.07 2.66
C ALA A 380 -17.24 -2.00 3.89
N GLN A 381 -18.41 -2.16 4.50
CA GLN A 381 -18.63 -3.07 5.62
C GLN A 381 -19.60 -4.19 5.25
N THR A 382 -19.45 -5.34 5.90
CA THR A 382 -20.52 -6.35 5.89
C THR A 382 -21.77 -5.81 6.58
N LYS A 383 -22.95 -6.34 6.24
CA LYS A 383 -24.21 -5.91 6.87
C LYS A 383 -24.21 -6.17 8.37
N ALA A 384 -23.57 -7.27 8.81
CA ALA A 384 -23.42 -7.58 10.21
C ALA A 384 -22.61 -6.52 10.95
N LEU A 385 -21.40 -6.22 10.46
CA LEU A 385 -20.53 -5.22 11.08
C LEU A 385 -21.16 -3.82 11.06
N SER A 386 -21.70 -3.39 9.92
CA SER A 386 -22.38 -2.10 9.78
C SER A 386 -23.50 -1.90 10.78
N SER A 387 -24.24 -2.98 11.11
CA SER A 387 -25.36 -2.89 12.04
C SER A 387 -24.95 -2.71 13.51
N VAL A 388 -23.74 -3.14 13.90
CA VAL A 388 -23.23 -3.05 15.28
C VAL A 388 -22.22 -1.91 15.47
N ALA A 389 -21.49 -1.52 14.44
CA ALA A 389 -20.42 -0.53 14.53
C ALA A 389 -20.90 0.92 14.59
N GLY A 390 -22.09 1.22 14.06
CA GLY A 390 -22.62 2.59 13.99
C GLY A 390 -22.54 3.38 15.30
N PRO A 391 -22.96 2.85 16.44
CA PRO A 391 -22.92 3.54 17.73
C PRO A 391 -21.51 3.78 18.28
N VAL A 392 -20.50 2.97 17.90
CA VAL A 392 -19.16 3.00 18.48
C VAL A 392 -18.47 4.34 18.24
N LYS A 393 -18.45 4.80 17.00
CA LYS A 393 -17.80 6.06 16.63
C LYS A 393 -18.40 7.25 17.35
N LEU A 394 -19.73 7.30 17.45
CA LEU A 394 -20.45 8.35 18.17
C LEU A 394 -20.15 8.30 19.67
N SER A 395 -20.20 7.12 20.30
CA SER A 395 -19.92 6.94 21.71
C SER A 395 -18.49 7.35 22.08
N LEU A 396 -17.51 7.02 21.24
CA LEU A 396 -16.12 7.41 21.46
C LEU A 396 -15.90 8.91 21.24
N ALA A 397 -16.60 9.54 20.28
CA ALA A 397 -16.55 10.99 20.09
C ALA A 397 -17.12 11.73 21.31
N GLN A 398 -18.30 11.32 21.78
CA GLN A 398 -18.92 11.88 23.00
C GLN A 398 -18.05 11.67 24.24
N TYR A 399 -17.44 10.49 24.39
CA TYR A 399 -16.53 10.22 25.48
C TYR A 399 -15.34 11.17 25.50
N ARG A 400 -14.70 11.42 24.35
CA ARG A 400 -13.55 12.34 24.26
C ARG A 400 -13.93 13.76 24.63
N GLU A 401 -15.07 14.23 24.16
CA GLU A 401 -15.59 15.55 24.49
C GLU A 401 -15.82 15.69 26.00
N MET A 402 -16.56 14.73 26.58
CA MET A 402 -16.86 14.74 28.01
C MET A 402 -15.64 14.49 28.88
N ALA A 403 -14.69 13.65 28.46
CA ALA A 403 -13.46 13.42 29.21
C ALA A 403 -12.59 14.69 29.33
N ALA A 404 -12.58 15.52 28.28
CA ALA A 404 -11.92 16.82 28.34
C ALA A 404 -12.58 17.77 29.35
N PHE A 405 -13.92 17.81 29.40
CA PHE A 405 -14.64 18.60 30.39
C PHE A 405 -14.52 18.07 31.82
N ALA A 406 -14.49 16.75 31.99
CA ALA A 406 -14.39 16.10 33.31
C ALA A 406 -13.09 16.43 34.06
N GLN A 407 -12.04 16.84 33.35
CA GLN A 407 -10.80 17.29 33.95
C GLN A 407 -10.94 18.62 34.73
N PHE A 408 -11.98 19.40 34.42
CA PHE A 408 -12.19 20.74 35.00
C PHE A 408 -13.40 20.82 35.95
N GLY A 409 -14.22 19.76 36.05
CA GLY A 409 -15.47 19.74 36.84
C GLY A 409 -15.47 18.66 37.91
N SER A 410 -15.89 19.03 39.15
CA SER A 410 -15.94 18.09 40.27
C SER A 410 -17.28 17.35 40.44
N ASP A 411 -18.39 17.87 39.88
CA ASP A 411 -19.72 17.30 40.03
C ASP A 411 -20.30 16.92 38.65
N LEU A 412 -20.19 15.65 38.30
CA LEU A 412 -20.78 15.08 37.10
C LEU A 412 -22.12 14.43 37.42
N ASP A 413 -23.13 14.69 36.58
CA ASP A 413 -24.40 14.00 36.70
C ASP A 413 -24.29 12.50 36.35
N ALA A 414 -25.26 11.69 36.78
CA ALA A 414 -25.21 10.24 36.62
C ALA A 414 -25.16 9.81 35.14
N SER A 415 -25.76 10.57 34.23
CA SER A 415 -25.77 10.24 32.79
C SER A 415 -24.39 10.48 32.18
N THR A 416 -23.73 11.57 32.53
CA THR A 416 -22.35 11.87 32.11
C THR A 416 -21.35 10.85 32.66
N GLN A 417 -21.52 10.46 33.93
CA GLN A 417 -20.69 9.41 34.55
C GLN A 417 -20.85 8.06 33.85
N ALA A 418 -22.07 7.67 33.47
CA ALA A 418 -22.33 6.44 32.73
C ALA A 418 -21.70 6.47 31.34
N LEU A 419 -21.77 7.62 30.65
CA LEU A 419 -21.12 7.83 29.35
C LEU A 419 -19.60 7.71 29.43
N LEU A 420 -18.99 8.33 30.46
CA LEU A 420 -17.55 8.24 30.68
C LEU A 420 -17.12 6.80 31.00
N ASN A 421 -17.87 6.11 31.84
CA ASN A 421 -17.59 4.73 32.20
C ASN A 421 -17.66 3.79 30.99
N ARG A 422 -18.67 3.95 30.14
CA ARG A 422 -18.82 3.16 28.91
C ARG A 422 -17.74 3.52 27.88
N GLY A 423 -17.45 4.80 27.68
CA GLY A 423 -16.43 5.28 26.74
C GLY A 423 -15.02 4.79 27.11
N ALA A 424 -14.67 4.78 28.39
CA ALA A 424 -13.40 4.24 28.86
C ALA A 424 -13.26 2.74 28.51
N ARG A 425 -14.32 1.95 28.70
CA ARG A 425 -14.32 0.50 28.36
C ARG A 425 -14.28 0.27 26.87
N LEU A 426 -15.00 1.06 26.07
CA LEU A 426 -14.93 0.99 24.62
C LEU A 426 -13.53 1.37 24.10
N THR A 427 -12.89 2.38 24.69
CA THR A 427 -11.51 2.75 24.35
C THR A 427 -10.54 1.60 24.63
N GLU A 428 -10.69 0.92 25.77
CA GLU A 428 -9.87 -0.24 26.13
C GLU A 428 -10.16 -1.43 25.19
N LEU A 429 -11.43 -1.66 24.83
CA LEU A 429 -11.83 -2.70 23.91
C LEU A 429 -11.27 -2.50 22.50
N MET A 430 -11.07 -1.25 22.07
CA MET A 430 -10.49 -0.96 20.73
C MET A 430 -9.00 -1.24 20.65
N LYS A 431 -8.30 -1.40 21.77
CA LYS A 431 -6.90 -1.81 21.76
C LYS A 431 -6.75 -3.21 21.20
N GLN A 432 -5.68 -3.42 20.47
CA GLN A 432 -5.38 -4.71 19.84
C GLN A 432 -3.87 -4.90 19.72
N PRO A 433 -3.33 -6.06 20.11
CA PRO A 433 -1.92 -6.38 19.92
C PRO A 433 -1.56 -6.40 18.43
N GLN A 434 -0.32 -6.05 18.11
CA GLN A 434 0.20 -6.19 16.75
C GLN A 434 0.21 -7.67 16.32
N TYR A 435 0.00 -7.88 15.03
CA TYR A 435 0.03 -9.21 14.40
C TYR A 435 -1.02 -10.18 14.95
N SER A 436 -2.13 -9.63 15.40
CA SER A 436 -3.24 -10.39 15.94
C SER A 436 -4.57 -9.93 15.33
N PRO A 437 -4.70 -9.99 13.99
CA PRO A 437 -5.93 -9.60 13.32
C PRO A 437 -7.08 -10.54 13.70
N LEU A 438 -8.29 -9.99 13.76
CA LEU A 438 -9.52 -10.71 14.05
C LEU A 438 -10.36 -10.88 12.78
N THR A 439 -11.11 -11.96 12.70
CA THR A 439 -12.09 -12.14 11.63
C THR A 439 -13.26 -11.16 11.79
N ASN A 440 -13.95 -10.89 10.70
CA ASN A 440 -15.12 -10.00 10.72
C ASN A 440 -16.19 -10.47 11.72
N ALA A 441 -16.47 -11.78 11.79
CA ALA A 441 -17.44 -12.36 12.72
C ALA A 441 -17.03 -12.14 14.20
N GLU A 442 -15.75 -12.30 14.52
CA GLU A 442 -15.21 -12.02 15.84
C GLU A 442 -15.36 -10.55 16.22
N ILE A 443 -15.00 -9.64 15.28
CA ILE A 443 -15.17 -8.20 15.48
C ILE A 443 -16.63 -7.85 15.75
N VAL A 444 -17.57 -8.43 15.00
CA VAL A 444 -19.02 -8.23 15.21
C VAL A 444 -19.41 -8.60 16.64
N CYS A 445 -19.01 -9.79 17.13
CA CYS A 445 -19.35 -10.23 18.47
C CYS A 445 -18.72 -9.37 19.57
N VAL A 446 -17.44 -8.98 19.41
CA VAL A 446 -16.73 -8.12 20.36
C VAL A 446 -17.35 -6.72 20.42
N ILE A 447 -17.63 -6.11 19.27
CA ILE A 447 -18.30 -4.80 19.20
C ILE A 447 -19.72 -4.88 19.79
N PHE A 448 -20.46 -5.92 19.48
CA PHE A 448 -21.79 -6.14 20.04
C PHE A 448 -21.76 -6.20 21.58
N ALA A 449 -20.78 -6.89 22.16
CA ALA A 449 -20.60 -6.95 23.62
C ALA A 449 -20.32 -5.55 24.21
N GLY A 450 -19.44 -4.77 23.55
CA GLY A 450 -19.09 -3.42 23.99
C GLY A 450 -20.26 -2.43 23.97
N VAL A 451 -21.10 -2.52 22.93
CA VAL A 451 -22.22 -1.59 22.71
C VAL A 451 -23.44 -1.96 23.56
N ASN A 452 -23.67 -3.26 23.83
CA ASN A 452 -24.86 -3.75 24.53
C ASN A 452 -24.68 -3.92 26.05
N GLY A 453 -23.66 -3.29 26.65
CA GLY A 453 -23.53 -3.19 28.10
C GLY A 453 -22.88 -4.38 28.81
N TYR A 454 -22.39 -5.40 28.10
CA TYR A 454 -21.69 -6.54 28.70
C TYR A 454 -20.42 -6.16 29.45
N LEU A 455 -19.84 -5.01 29.13
CA LEU A 455 -18.64 -4.48 29.80
C LEU A 455 -18.96 -3.54 30.96
N ASP A 456 -20.21 -3.14 31.18
CA ASP A 456 -20.54 -2.09 32.14
C ASP A 456 -20.13 -2.45 33.58
N LYS A 457 -20.11 -3.75 33.92
CA LYS A 457 -19.67 -4.27 35.23
C LYS A 457 -18.21 -4.75 35.26
N VAL A 458 -17.54 -4.79 34.12
CA VAL A 458 -16.15 -5.24 34.02
C VAL A 458 -15.22 -4.07 34.38
N ASP A 459 -14.22 -4.32 35.22
CA ASP A 459 -13.18 -3.32 35.48
C ASP A 459 -12.44 -2.98 34.16
N VAL A 460 -12.12 -1.69 33.95
CA VAL A 460 -11.48 -1.22 32.72
C VAL A 460 -10.18 -1.99 32.42
N ARG A 461 -9.40 -2.31 33.47
CA ARG A 461 -8.15 -3.08 33.34
C ARG A 461 -8.38 -4.54 32.95
N SER A 462 -9.57 -5.05 33.17
CA SER A 462 -9.96 -6.43 32.85
C SER A 462 -10.63 -6.60 31.49
N VAL A 463 -10.91 -5.50 30.77
CA VAL A 463 -11.58 -5.55 29.45
C VAL A 463 -10.80 -6.41 28.46
N GLY A 464 -9.47 -6.28 28.40
CA GLY A 464 -8.64 -7.12 27.53
C GLY A 464 -8.71 -8.62 27.87
N ARG A 465 -8.76 -8.97 29.18
CA ARG A 465 -8.95 -10.35 29.65
C ARG A 465 -10.33 -10.86 29.28
N PHE A 466 -11.37 -10.04 29.44
CA PHE A 466 -12.73 -10.38 29.02
C PHE A 466 -12.79 -10.68 27.52
N GLU A 467 -12.22 -9.83 26.67
CA GLU A 467 -12.17 -10.02 25.22
C GLU A 467 -11.46 -11.32 24.83
N GLN A 468 -10.28 -11.58 25.39
CA GLN A 468 -9.52 -12.80 25.07
C GLN A 468 -10.27 -14.06 25.46
N GLY A 469 -10.90 -14.06 26.63
CA GLY A 469 -11.73 -15.17 27.09
C GLY A 469 -12.98 -15.35 26.21
N LEU A 470 -13.64 -14.25 25.85
CA LEU A 470 -14.77 -14.27 24.93
C LEU A 470 -14.39 -14.84 23.56
N LEU A 471 -13.30 -14.40 22.98
CA LEU A 471 -12.83 -14.94 21.69
C LEU A 471 -12.50 -16.42 21.76
N THR A 472 -11.91 -16.89 22.87
CA THR A 472 -11.65 -18.32 23.10
C THR A 472 -12.95 -19.10 23.22
N HIS A 473 -13.92 -18.60 23.96
CA HIS A 473 -15.25 -19.22 24.11
C HIS A 473 -15.99 -19.31 22.77
N LEU A 474 -16.00 -18.22 21.99
CA LEU A 474 -16.64 -18.22 20.67
C LEU A 474 -16.00 -19.21 19.70
N ARG A 475 -14.67 -19.30 19.69
CA ARG A 475 -13.92 -20.22 18.81
C ARG A 475 -14.11 -21.69 19.18
N SER A 476 -14.25 -22.01 20.47
CA SER A 476 -14.37 -23.37 20.95
C SER A 476 -15.82 -23.89 20.96
N GLU A 477 -16.77 -23.05 21.36
CA GLU A 477 -18.13 -23.49 21.64
C GLU A 477 -19.19 -22.94 20.67
N HIS A 478 -18.86 -21.84 19.96
CA HIS A 478 -19.82 -21.16 19.08
C HIS A 478 -19.25 -20.92 17.67
N LYS A 479 -18.50 -21.90 17.16
CA LYS A 479 -17.94 -21.83 15.82
C LYS A 479 -19.02 -21.70 14.74
N ASP A 480 -20.15 -22.41 14.93
CA ASP A 480 -21.33 -22.33 14.06
C ASP A 480 -21.91 -20.92 13.96
N LEU A 481 -21.89 -20.15 15.05
CA LEU A 481 -22.31 -18.76 15.07
C LEU A 481 -21.33 -17.86 14.27
N LEU A 482 -20.02 -18.07 14.43
CA LEU A 482 -19.02 -17.33 13.67
C LEU A 482 -19.11 -17.65 12.16
N ASP A 483 -19.35 -18.92 11.82
CA ASP A 483 -19.54 -19.36 10.44
C ASP A 483 -20.86 -18.79 9.86
N ASP A 484 -21.95 -18.72 10.64
CA ASP A 484 -23.21 -18.10 10.24
C ASP A 484 -23.02 -16.60 9.92
N ILE A 485 -22.32 -15.84 10.77
CA ILE A 485 -22.02 -14.42 10.53
C ILE A 485 -21.16 -14.23 9.29
N THR A 486 -20.20 -15.12 9.06
CA THR A 486 -19.26 -15.02 7.93
C THR A 486 -19.94 -15.34 6.60
N ASN A 487 -20.75 -16.39 6.55
CA ASN A 487 -21.32 -16.92 5.31
C ASN A 487 -22.65 -16.27 4.92
N ASN A 488 -23.38 -15.72 5.88
CA ASN A 488 -24.69 -15.10 5.66
C ASN A 488 -24.62 -13.60 5.95
N ASP A 489 -24.27 -12.80 4.95
CA ASP A 489 -24.16 -11.35 5.09
C ASP A 489 -25.52 -10.70 5.39
N ARG A 490 -25.94 -10.74 6.65
CA ARG A 490 -27.19 -10.17 7.17
C ARG A 490 -26.93 -9.25 8.37
N LYS A 491 -27.84 -8.33 8.59
CA LYS A 491 -27.78 -7.44 9.77
C LYS A 491 -27.95 -8.26 11.06
N VAL A 492 -27.29 -7.82 12.13
CA VAL A 492 -27.46 -8.40 13.48
C VAL A 492 -28.78 -7.90 14.05
N LYS A 493 -29.86 -8.68 13.79
CA LYS A 493 -31.22 -8.44 14.27
C LYS A 493 -31.87 -9.78 14.56
N ASP A 494 -32.97 -9.74 15.30
CA ASP A 494 -33.84 -10.87 15.58
C ASP A 494 -33.03 -12.13 16.01
N GLU A 495 -33.23 -13.24 15.35
CA GLU A 495 -32.61 -14.53 15.65
C GLU A 495 -31.07 -14.46 15.77
N LEU A 496 -30.38 -13.71 14.88
CA LEU A 496 -28.93 -13.60 14.94
C LEU A 496 -28.47 -12.82 16.18
N ALA A 497 -29.18 -11.74 16.51
CA ALA A 497 -28.90 -10.97 17.73
C ALA A 497 -29.14 -11.84 18.98
N ASP A 498 -30.17 -12.67 18.99
CA ASP A 498 -30.48 -13.58 20.13
C ASP A 498 -29.42 -14.69 20.26
N LYS A 499 -28.92 -15.23 19.16
CA LYS A 499 -27.79 -16.18 19.18
C LYS A 499 -26.52 -15.56 19.75
N ILE A 500 -26.18 -14.32 19.33
CA ILE A 500 -25.02 -13.60 19.85
C ILE A 500 -25.22 -13.34 21.37
N LYS A 501 -26.39 -12.85 21.78
CA LYS A 501 -26.69 -12.64 23.21
C LYS A 501 -26.54 -13.90 24.02
N ALA A 502 -27.10 -15.03 23.55
CA ALA A 502 -27.01 -16.29 24.26
C ALA A 502 -25.55 -16.75 24.47
N ALA A 503 -24.71 -16.60 23.46
CA ALA A 503 -23.27 -16.89 23.56
C ALA A 503 -22.55 -15.95 24.54
N LEU A 504 -22.88 -14.65 24.51
CA LEU A 504 -22.33 -13.66 25.43
C LEU A 504 -22.79 -13.85 26.88
N ASP A 505 -24.08 -14.18 27.10
CA ASP A 505 -24.64 -14.43 28.43
C ASP A 505 -23.98 -15.66 29.06
N ALA A 506 -23.83 -16.75 28.30
CA ALA A 506 -23.14 -17.96 28.76
C ALA A 506 -21.68 -17.68 29.18
N TYR A 507 -20.97 -16.81 28.45
CA TYR A 507 -19.63 -16.43 28.82
C TYR A 507 -19.56 -15.46 29.99
N ALA A 508 -20.43 -14.44 30.02
CA ALA A 508 -20.45 -13.41 31.06
C ALA A 508 -20.79 -13.95 32.43
N GLU A 509 -21.67 -14.97 32.54
CA GLU A 509 -21.99 -15.63 33.80
C GLU A 509 -20.79 -16.34 34.45
N GLY A 510 -19.82 -16.79 33.64
CA GLY A 510 -18.61 -17.45 34.13
C GLY A 510 -17.41 -16.50 34.30
N PHE A 511 -17.53 -15.24 33.91
CA PHE A 511 -16.44 -14.27 34.00
C PHE A 511 -16.45 -13.60 35.38
N ALA A 512 -15.44 -13.92 36.21
CA ALA A 512 -15.21 -13.33 37.53
C ALA A 512 -14.04 -12.36 37.58
#